data_7e86bd30b8453bd6ecf60116dfc67a23
#
_entry.id   7e86bd30b8453bd6ecf60116dfc67a23
#
_cell.length_a   1.000
_cell.length_b   1.000
_cell.length_c   1.000
_cell.angle_alpha   90.00
_cell.angle_beta   90.00
_cell.angle_gamma   90.00
#
_symmetry.space_group_name_H-M   'P 1'
#
loop_
_entity.id
_entity.type
_entity.pdbx_description
1 polymer ?
#
loop_
_entity_poly.entity_id
_entity_poly.type
_entity_poly.pdbx_seq_one_letter_code
_entity_poly.pdbx_strand_id
1 'polypeptide(L)'
;MQIKAHCKINIGLNILRRREDGYHDIETIMVPVRGLYDEIEVAATEGDSIAFEQSGIVVDCPAEKNLCVRAARLMQERYGIGGVSIKLDKRVPFGAGLGGGSADATAIIVAINEIYALGLTKERMAELAAELGSDTPFFVYDEAMICRGRGEVMTPIEVPLRGLWLAVVKPMNEGVSTAEAYGGVTPRLPERGLEELVSTPISKWREGIVNDFEPHIFKAHPRIAEIKAMLYDKGATYAAMSGSGSALFGIFEERPTITDDDDTFVHIEQM
;
A
#
# COMPACT_ATOMS: atom_id res chain seq x y z
N MET A 1 -13.15 -19.16 -4.23
CA MET A 1 -11.76 -18.83 -4.62
C MET A 1 -11.07 -18.24 -3.42
N GLN A 2 -9.83 -18.66 -3.13
CA GLN A 2 -9.00 -18.03 -2.09
C GLN A 2 -7.91 -17.20 -2.77
N ILE A 3 -7.65 -15.98 -2.26
CA ILE A 3 -6.67 -15.05 -2.81
C ILE A 3 -5.94 -14.33 -1.66
N LYS A 4 -4.65 -14.06 -1.86
CA LYS A 4 -3.81 -13.28 -0.94
C LYS A 4 -3.70 -11.86 -1.47
N ALA A 5 -4.18 -10.89 -0.68
CA ALA A 5 -4.08 -9.48 -1.00
C ALA A 5 -2.81 -8.90 -0.34
N HIS A 6 -1.70 -8.89 -1.08
CA HIS A 6 -0.41 -8.41 -0.59
C HIS A 6 -0.44 -6.89 -0.37
N CYS A 7 0.24 -6.40 0.65
CA CYS A 7 0.43 -4.97 0.84
C CYS A 7 1.61 -4.43 0.01
N LYS A 8 1.88 -3.14 0.11
CA LYS A 8 3.01 -2.46 -0.56
C LYS A 8 3.75 -1.56 0.40
N ILE A 9 4.98 -1.21 0.05
CA ILE A 9 5.72 -0.07 0.61
C ILE A 9 5.95 0.98 -0.48
N ASN A 10 6.26 2.22 -0.05
CA ASN A 10 6.67 3.30 -0.93
C ASN A 10 8.16 3.60 -0.72
N ILE A 11 9.00 3.36 -1.72
CA ILE A 11 10.41 3.77 -1.72
C ILE A 11 10.49 5.18 -2.31
N GLY A 12 10.68 6.16 -1.43
CA GLY A 12 10.54 7.57 -1.76
C GLY A 12 9.08 7.98 -2.05
N LEU A 13 8.78 9.21 -1.73
CA LEU A 13 7.53 9.86 -2.08
C LEU A 13 7.78 11.36 -2.19
N ASN A 14 7.83 11.86 -3.42
CA ASN A 14 8.02 13.27 -3.74
C ASN A 14 6.68 13.92 -4.04
N ILE A 15 6.37 15.03 -3.41
CA ILE A 15 5.19 15.86 -3.72
C ILE A 15 5.64 17.00 -4.63
N LEU A 16 5.34 16.88 -5.92
CA LEU A 16 5.94 17.72 -6.96
C LEU A 16 5.26 19.08 -7.11
N ARG A 17 3.92 19.07 -7.10
CA ARG A 17 3.12 20.29 -7.19
C ARG A 17 1.68 20.06 -6.74
N ARG A 18 1.03 21.13 -6.33
CA ARG A 18 -0.43 21.14 -6.13
C ARG A 18 -1.14 21.41 -7.47
N ARG A 19 -2.16 20.64 -7.76
CA ARG A 19 -2.98 20.72 -8.98
C ARG A 19 -4.17 21.66 -8.76
N GLU A 20 -4.78 22.11 -9.85
CA GLU A 20 -5.99 22.94 -9.82
C GLU A 20 -7.22 22.18 -9.29
N ASP A 21 -7.25 20.86 -9.46
CA ASP A 21 -8.30 19.97 -8.94
C ASP A 21 -8.18 19.69 -7.43
N GLY A 22 -7.21 20.31 -6.75
CA GLY A 22 -6.96 20.18 -5.31
C GLY A 22 -6.08 18.98 -4.92
N TYR A 23 -5.78 18.08 -5.85
CA TYR A 23 -4.83 16.98 -5.66
C TYR A 23 -3.38 17.45 -5.83
N HIS A 24 -2.45 16.51 -5.70
CA HIS A 24 -1.02 16.75 -5.93
C HIS A 24 -0.49 15.83 -7.01
N ASP A 25 0.43 16.34 -7.83
CA ASP A 25 1.29 15.47 -8.63
C ASP A 25 2.39 14.93 -7.71
N ILE A 26 2.57 13.62 -7.76
CA ILE A 26 3.56 12.90 -6.94
C ILE A 26 4.51 12.09 -7.83
N GLU A 27 5.62 11.66 -7.26
CA GLU A 27 6.45 10.59 -7.76
C GLU A 27 6.80 9.65 -6.61
N THR A 28 6.53 8.35 -6.76
CA THR A 28 6.86 7.33 -5.76
C THR A 28 7.15 6.00 -6.44
N ILE A 29 7.95 5.15 -5.81
CA ILE A 29 8.12 3.75 -6.24
C ILE A 29 7.35 2.88 -5.27
N MET A 30 6.35 2.15 -5.79
CA MET A 30 5.62 1.15 -5.03
C MET A 30 6.22 -0.23 -5.24
N VAL A 31 6.42 -0.96 -4.14
CA VAL A 31 6.98 -2.32 -4.15
C VAL A 31 6.05 -3.24 -3.36
N PRO A 32 5.62 -4.40 -3.92
CA PRO A 32 4.78 -5.34 -3.21
C PRO A 32 5.56 -6.02 -2.07
N VAL A 33 4.88 -6.24 -0.94
CA VAL A 33 5.37 -6.96 0.24
C VAL A 33 4.63 -8.29 0.30
N ARG A 34 5.24 -9.35 -0.23
CA ARG A 34 4.53 -10.60 -0.53
C ARG A 34 4.24 -11.47 0.67
N GLY A 35 5.05 -11.37 1.73
CA GLY A 35 4.86 -12.11 2.98
C GLY A 35 3.82 -11.47 3.90
N LEU A 36 3.42 -10.21 3.68
CA LEU A 36 2.41 -9.50 4.46
C LEU A 36 1.16 -9.26 3.62
N TYR A 37 0.11 -10.03 3.88
CA TYR A 37 -1.12 -10.05 3.08
C TYR A 37 -2.36 -10.33 3.93
N ASP A 38 -3.51 -9.93 3.41
CA ASP A 38 -4.81 -10.33 3.89
C ASP A 38 -5.26 -11.58 3.13
N GLU A 39 -6.00 -12.48 3.80
CA GLU A 39 -6.58 -13.65 3.14
C GLU A 39 -8.05 -13.38 2.83
N ILE A 40 -8.43 -13.61 1.56
CA ILE A 40 -9.79 -13.35 1.10
C ILE A 40 -10.36 -14.59 0.44
N GLU A 41 -11.56 -15.00 0.87
CA GLU A 41 -12.36 -16.01 0.21
C GLU A 41 -13.54 -15.36 -0.49
N VAL A 42 -13.68 -15.62 -1.79
CA VAL A 42 -14.77 -15.10 -2.64
C VAL A 42 -15.49 -16.26 -3.28
N ALA A 43 -16.82 -16.25 -3.25
CA ALA A 43 -17.67 -17.22 -3.94
C ALA A 43 -18.90 -16.58 -4.57
N ALA A 44 -19.33 -17.10 -5.72
CA ALA A 44 -20.62 -16.76 -6.30
C ALA A 44 -21.75 -17.32 -5.42
N THR A 45 -22.85 -16.56 -5.30
CA THR A 45 -24.05 -16.97 -4.57
C THR A 45 -25.29 -16.77 -5.43
N GLU A 46 -26.41 -17.39 -5.05
CA GLU A 46 -27.69 -17.15 -5.72
C GLU A 46 -28.20 -15.73 -5.46
N GLY A 47 -28.96 -15.20 -6.41
CA GLY A 47 -29.53 -13.85 -6.34
C GLY A 47 -28.49 -12.77 -6.70
N ASP A 48 -28.63 -11.61 -6.09
CA ASP A 48 -27.82 -10.39 -6.36
C ASP A 48 -27.19 -9.77 -5.10
N SER A 49 -27.31 -10.44 -3.95
CA SER A 49 -26.79 -9.93 -2.68
C SER A 49 -25.27 -10.02 -2.58
N ILE A 50 -24.66 -9.06 -1.87
CA ILE A 50 -23.28 -9.10 -1.46
C ILE A 50 -23.24 -9.41 0.04
N ALA A 51 -22.75 -10.60 0.41
CA ALA A 51 -22.50 -10.97 1.79
C ALA A 51 -21.05 -10.68 2.14
N PHE A 52 -20.80 -9.99 3.25
CA PHE A 52 -19.46 -9.64 3.69
C PHE A 52 -19.25 -10.02 5.15
N GLU A 53 -18.21 -10.79 5.42
CA GLU A 53 -17.74 -11.17 6.75
C GLU A 53 -16.28 -10.77 6.90
N GLN A 54 -15.92 -10.25 8.07
CA GLN A 54 -14.53 -9.88 8.38
C GLN A 54 -14.09 -10.51 9.69
N SER A 55 -12.84 -11.00 9.71
CA SER A 55 -12.10 -11.46 10.88
C SER A 55 -10.72 -10.78 10.96
N GLY A 56 -9.95 -11.08 12.00
CA GLY A 56 -8.62 -10.49 12.22
C GLY A 56 -8.67 -9.06 12.73
N ILE A 57 -7.87 -8.17 12.16
CA ILE A 57 -7.82 -6.75 12.56
C ILE A 57 -9.16 -6.08 12.26
N VAL A 58 -9.81 -5.57 13.30
CA VAL A 58 -11.11 -4.89 13.15
C VAL A 58 -10.91 -3.52 12.50
N VAL A 59 -11.61 -3.32 11.38
CA VAL A 59 -11.74 -2.00 10.75
C VAL A 59 -13.13 -1.46 11.07
N ASP A 60 -13.18 -0.40 11.87
CA ASP A 60 -14.45 0.27 12.21
C ASP A 60 -14.97 1.07 11.00
N CYS A 61 -15.65 0.37 10.11
CA CYS A 61 -16.20 0.91 8.88
C CYS A 61 -17.55 0.22 8.56
N PRO A 62 -18.62 0.98 8.28
CA PRO A 62 -19.85 0.40 7.76
C PRO A 62 -19.59 -0.48 6.52
N ALA A 63 -20.24 -1.65 6.46
CA ALA A 63 -19.97 -2.64 5.39
C ALA A 63 -20.07 -2.03 3.99
N GLU A 64 -21.03 -1.16 3.74
CA GLU A 64 -21.25 -0.50 2.45
C GLU A 64 -20.12 0.50 2.06
N LYS A 65 -19.32 0.93 3.02
CA LYS A 65 -18.13 1.77 2.80
C LYS A 65 -16.86 0.96 2.66
N ASN A 66 -16.90 -0.33 3.03
CA ASN A 66 -15.75 -1.22 2.88
C ASN A 66 -15.38 -1.36 1.40
N LEU A 67 -14.10 -1.25 1.09
CA LEU A 67 -13.62 -1.28 -0.31
C LEU A 67 -13.88 -2.63 -0.99
N CYS A 68 -13.88 -3.75 -0.25
CA CYS A 68 -14.26 -5.05 -0.80
C CYS A 68 -15.71 -5.06 -1.30
N VAL A 69 -16.64 -4.54 -0.48
CA VAL A 69 -18.07 -4.46 -0.84
C VAL A 69 -18.26 -3.50 -2.01
N ARG A 70 -17.57 -2.37 -2.01
CA ARG A 70 -17.60 -1.40 -3.11
C ARG A 70 -17.06 -2.00 -4.41
N ALA A 71 -15.98 -2.78 -4.35
CA ALA A 71 -15.43 -3.47 -5.51
C ALA A 71 -16.43 -4.49 -6.08
N ALA A 72 -17.05 -5.32 -5.24
CA ALA A 72 -18.07 -6.26 -5.68
C ALA A 72 -19.28 -5.56 -6.31
N ARG A 73 -19.75 -4.46 -5.70
CA ARG A 73 -20.86 -3.66 -6.24
C ARG A 73 -20.51 -3.04 -7.59
N LEU A 74 -19.30 -2.49 -7.74
CA LEU A 74 -18.81 -1.97 -9.02
C LEU A 74 -18.84 -3.05 -10.10
N MET A 75 -18.41 -4.26 -9.78
CA MET A 75 -18.43 -5.39 -10.72
C MET A 75 -19.86 -5.81 -11.08
N GLN A 76 -20.79 -5.82 -10.12
CA GLN A 76 -22.21 -6.08 -10.39
C GLN A 76 -22.81 -5.02 -11.33
N GLU A 77 -22.59 -3.75 -11.07
CA GLU A 77 -23.10 -2.63 -11.89
C GLU A 77 -22.54 -2.63 -13.30
N ARG A 78 -21.28 -3.00 -13.48
CA ARG A 78 -20.60 -2.96 -14.78
C ARG A 78 -20.84 -4.19 -15.66
N TYR A 79 -21.03 -5.38 -15.03
CA TYR A 79 -21.05 -6.66 -15.75
C TYR A 79 -22.33 -7.47 -15.50
N GLY A 80 -23.25 -7.00 -14.67
CA GLY A 80 -24.52 -7.69 -14.40
C GLY A 80 -24.33 -9.07 -13.77
N ILE A 81 -23.27 -9.25 -12.97
CA ILE A 81 -23.01 -10.52 -12.27
C ILE A 81 -24.00 -10.75 -11.13
N GLY A 82 -24.15 -12.00 -10.73
CA GLY A 82 -25.00 -12.40 -9.59
C GLY A 82 -24.41 -12.05 -8.23
N GLY A 83 -24.93 -12.71 -7.20
CA GLY A 83 -24.53 -12.50 -5.80
C GLY A 83 -23.12 -12.97 -5.50
N VAL A 84 -22.48 -12.34 -4.52
CA VAL A 84 -21.10 -12.64 -4.09
C VAL A 84 -21.04 -12.75 -2.58
N SER A 85 -20.37 -13.79 -2.06
CA SER A 85 -19.95 -13.86 -0.66
C SER A 85 -18.46 -13.57 -0.56
N ILE A 86 -18.09 -12.75 0.42
CA ILE A 86 -16.72 -12.30 0.67
C ILE A 86 -16.41 -12.55 2.15
N LYS A 87 -15.34 -13.30 2.43
CA LYS A 87 -14.77 -13.44 3.77
C LYS A 87 -13.35 -12.89 3.75
N LEU A 88 -13.11 -11.87 4.57
CA LEU A 88 -11.82 -11.20 4.71
C LEU A 88 -11.21 -11.52 6.07
N ASP A 89 -10.02 -12.15 6.08
CA ASP A 89 -9.17 -12.25 7.27
C ASP A 89 -8.09 -11.17 7.21
N LYS A 90 -8.31 -10.10 7.97
CA LYS A 90 -7.48 -8.89 7.94
C LYS A 90 -6.24 -9.03 8.82
N ARG A 91 -5.06 -8.98 8.21
CA ARG A 91 -3.74 -9.12 8.87
C ARG A 91 -2.85 -7.91 8.62
N VAL A 92 -3.03 -7.24 7.47
CA VAL A 92 -2.32 -6.00 7.15
C VAL A 92 -2.86 -4.86 7.99
N PRO A 93 -2.02 -4.13 8.76
CA PRO A 93 -2.47 -3.02 9.58
C PRO A 93 -3.20 -1.94 8.78
N PHE A 94 -4.35 -1.51 9.29
CA PHE A 94 -5.17 -0.47 8.66
C PHE A 94 -4.60 0.93 8.91
N GLY A 95 -4.79 1.85 7.94
CA GLY A 95 -4.36 3.26 8.08
C GLY A 95 -2.85 3.42 8.23
N ALA A 96 -2.07 2.52 7.65
CA ALA A 96 -0.62 2.41 7.85
C ALA A 96 0.22 2.89 6.64
N GLY A 97 -0.39 3.39 5.57
CA GLY A 97 0.34 3.70 4.33
C GLY A 97 0.77 2.46 3.53
N LEU A 98 0.30 1.26 3.91
CA LEU A 98 0.65 -0.02 3.29
C LEU A 98 -0.28 -0.46 2.15
N GLY A 99 -1.36 0.27 1.91
CA GLY A 99 -2.29 -0.01 0.80
C GLY A 99 -3.18 -1.24 0.99
N GLY A 100 -3.29 -1.82 2.20
CA GLY A 100 -4.01 -3.07 2.42
C GLY A 100 -5.46 -3.05 1.93
N GLY A 101 -6.24 -2.00 2.23
CA GLY A 101 -7.63 -1.91 1.74
C GLY A 101 -7.73 -1.80 0.21
N SER A 102 -6.74 -1.17 -0.45
CA SER A 102 -6.65 -1.12 -1.92
C SER A 102 -6.30 -2.49 -2.50
N ALA A 103 -5.41 -3.23 -1.84
CA ALA A 103 -5.08 -4.61 -2.20
C ALA A 103 -6.31 -5.52 -2.09
N ASP A 104 -7.07 -5.40 -0.98
CA ASP A 104 -8.31 -6.16 -0.77
C ASP A 104 -9.31 -5.90 -1.89
N ALA A 105 -9.56 -4.63 -2.23
CA ALA A 105 -10.49 -4.25 -3.30
C ALA A 105 -10.06 -4.82 -4.67
N THR A 106 -8.78 -4.74 -4.99
CA THR A 106 -8.25 -5.31 -6.23
C THR A 106 -8.41 -6.83 -6.26
N ALA A 107 -8.13 -7.51 -5.13
CA ALA A 107 -8.31 -8.95 -5.02
C ALA A 107 -9.77 -9.38 -5.29
N ILE A 108 -10.76 -8.58 -4.86
CA ILE A 108 -12.18 -8.81 -5.20
C ILE A 108 -12.44 -8.67 -6.69
N ILE A 109 -11.91 -7.63 -7.36
CA ILE A 109 -12.06 -7.46 -8.81
C ILE A 109 -11.48 -8.66 -9.57
N VAL A 110 -10.26 -9.09 -9.20
CA VAL A 110 -9.57 -10.24 -9.81
C VAL A 110 -10.35 -11.54 -9.57
N ALA A 111 -10.79 -11.79 -8.33
CA ALA A 111 -11.55 -12.98 -7.99
C ALA A 111 -12.89 -13.06 -8.75
N ILE A 112 -13.62 -11.95 -8.83
CA ILE A 112 -14.89 -11.89 -9.57
C ILE A 112 -14.67 -12.10 -11.07
N ASN A 113 -13.61 -11.52 -11.64
CA ASN A 113 -13.26 -11.74 -13.05
C ASN A 113 -13.09 -13.24 -13.34
N GLU A 114 -12.42 -13.98 -12.45
CA GLU A 114 -12.20 -15.42 -12.63
C GLU A 114 -13.48 -16.24 -12.36
N ILE A 115 -14.17 -15.97 -11.23
CA ILE A 115 -15.35 -16.75 -10.82
C ILE A 115 -16.47 -16.67 -11.86
N TYR A 116 -16.67 -15.47 -12.43
CA TYR A 116 -17.71 -15.22 -13.45
C TYR A 116 -17.19 -15.32 -14.87
N ALA A 117 -15.92 -15.73 -15.06
CA ALA A 117 -15.29 -15.90 -16.38
C ALA A 117 -15.47 -14.69 -17.31
N LEU A 118 -15.29 -13.46 -16.77
CA LEU A 118 -15.54 -12.22 -17.51
C LEU A 118 -14.48 -11.93 -18.59
N GLY A 119 -13.28 -12.55 -18.49
CA GLY A 119 -12.20 -12.39 -19.47
C GLY A 119 -11.60 -10.98 -19.53
N LEU A 120 -11.64 -10.23 -18.43
CA LEU A 120 -11.08 -8.87 -18.38
C LEU A 120 -9.55 -8.92 -18.43
N THR A 121 -8.96 -8.00 -19.20
CA THR A 121 -7.50 -7.80 -19.21
C THR A 121 -7.02 -7.09 -17.93
N LYS A 122 -5.71 -7.15 -17.67
CA LYS A 122 -5.12 -6.39 -16.53
C LYS A 122 -5.42 -4.90 -16.64
N GLU A 123 -5.31 -4.32 -17.82
CA GLU A 123 -5.57 -2.90 -18.07
C GLU A 123 -7.02 -2.56 -17.70
N ARG A 124 -7.98 -3.40 -18.11
CA ARG A 124 -9.39 -3.18 -17.79
C ARG A 124 -9.66 -3.32 -16.30
N MET A 125 -9.05 -4.29 -15.63
CA MET A 125 -9.16 -4.42 -14.16
C MET A 125 -8.51 -3.23 -13.44
N ALA A 126 -7.39 -2.70 -13.95
CA ALA A 126 -6.74 -1.52 -13.40
C ALA A 126 -7.60 -0.25 -13.53
N GLU A 127 -8.30 -0.07 -14.67
CA GLU A 127 -9.27 1.01 -14.86
C GLU A 127 -10.40 0.95 -13.82
N LEU A 128 -10.99 -0.24 -13.59
CA LEU A 128 -12.01 -0.45 -12.58
C LEU A 128 -11.48 -0.20 -11.16
N ALA A 129 -10.27 -0.67 -10.88
CA ALA A 129 -9.61 -0.44 -9.61
C ALA A 129 -9.39 1.05 -9.34
N ALA A 130 -9.03 1.86 -10.35
CA ALA A 130 -8.83 3.30 -10.24
C ALA A 130 -10.09 4.06 -9.80
N GLU A 131 -11.30 3.52 -10.04
CA GLU A 131 -12.56 4.09 -9.55
C GLU A 131 -12.72 3.96 -8.02
N LEU A 132 -11.97 3.05 -7.38
CA LEU A 132 -12.02 2.79 -5.95
C LEU A 132 -10.96 3.55 -5.16
N GLY A 133 -9.80 3.82 -5.77
CA GLY A 133 -8.70 4.54 -5.14
C GLY A 133 -7.48 4.70 -6.05
N SER A 134 -6.61 5.67 -5.72
CA SER A 134 -5.42 5.97 -6.55
C SER A 134 -4.37 4.85 -6.53
N ASP A 135 -4.18 4.18 -5.39
CA ASP A 135 -3.20 3.10 -5.24
C ASP A 135 -3.74 1.74 -5.73
N THR A 136 -5.06 1.61 -5.92
CA THR A 136 -5.72 0.32 -6.19
C THR A 136 -5.26 -0.33 -7.50
N PRO A 137 -5.01 0.41 -8.61
CA PRO A 137 -4.50 -0.19 -9.85
C PRO A 137 -3.15 -0.89 -9.72
N PHE A 138 -2.29 -0.44 -8.80
CA PHE A 138 -0.98 -1.04 -8.54
C PHE A 138 -1.09 -2.55 -8.25
N PHE A 139 -2.08 -2.96 -7.47
CA PHE A 139 -2.25 -4.35 -7.04
C PHE A 139 -2.74 -5.29 -8.14
N VAL A 140 -3.21 -4.76 -9.28
CA VAL A 140 -3.53 -5.57 -10.47
C VAL A 140 -2.25 -6.08 -11.13
N TYR A 141 -1.20 -5.26 -11.13
CA TYR A 141 0.09 -5.61 -11.72
C TYR A 141 0.95 -6.44 -10.76
N ASP A 142 0.90 -6.15 -9.47
CA ASP A 142 1.62 -6.82 -8.37
C ASP A 142 3.14 -6.94 -8.64
N GLU A 143 3.74 -5.89 -9.16
CA GLU A 143 5.16 -5.76 -9.41
C GLU A 143 5.65 -4.35 -9.04
N ALA A 144 6.98 -4.15 -8.95
CA ALA A 144 7.51 -2.83 -8.61
C ALA A 144 7.22 -1.83 -9.72
N MET A 145 6.61 -0.69 -9.35
CA MET A 145 6.19 0.36 -10.26
C MET A 145 6.69 1.73 -9.80
N ILE A 146 7.19 2.55 -10.72
CA ILE A 146 7.27 3.97 -10.49
C ILE A 146 5.92 4.60 -10.85
N CYS A 147 5.35 5.32 -9.91
CA CYS A 147 4.01 5.90 -9.99
C CYS A 147 4.09 7.42 -10.02
N ARG A 148 3.45 8.03 -10.99
CA ARG A 148 3.41 9.49 -11.23
C ARG A 148 1.96 9.97 -11.36
N GLY A 149 1.77 11.29 -11.59
CA GLY A 149 0.44 11.89 -11.55
C GLY A 149 -0.07 11.94 -10.12
N ARG A 150 -1.28 11.45 -9.83
CA ARG A 150 -1.78 11.25 -8.46
C ARG A 150 -1.40 9.88 -7.88
N GLY A 151 -0.59 9.09 -8.63
CA GLY A 151 -0.22 7.70 -8.39
C GLY A 151 -0.71 6.73 -9.47
N GLU A 152 -1.54 7.20 -10.41
CA GLU A 152 -2.20 6.37 -11.43
C GLU A 152 -1.36 6.12 -12.70
N VAL A 153 -0.34 6.94 -12.95
CA VAL A 153 0.55 6.75 -14.09
C VAL A 153 1.68 5.83 -13.66
N MET A 154 1.57 4.56 -13.99
CA MET A 154 2.45 3.49 -13.50
C MET A 154 3.34 2.95 -14.61
N THR A 155 4.62 2.80 -14.33
CA THR A 155 5.60 2.18 -15.23
C THR A 155 6.42 1.15 -14.44
N PRO A 156 6.60 -0.08 -14.94
CA PRO A 156 7.45 -1.07 -14.28
C PRO A 156 8.87 -0.54 -14.06
N ILE A 157 9.46 -0.89 -12.91
CA ILE A 157 10.82 -0.49 -12.56
C ILE A 157 11.54 -1.61 -11.81
N GLU A 158 12.83 -1.79 -12.07
CA GLU A 158 13.65 -2.70 -11.30
C GLU A 158 14.12 -2.03 -10.00
N VAL A 159 13.93 -2.74 -8.89
CA VAL A 159 14.39 -2.29 -7.56
C VAL A 159 15.31 -3.38 -6.98
N PRO A 160 16.57 -3.06 -6.61
CA PRO A 160 17.58 -4.05 -6.26
C PRO A 160 17.40 -4.59 -4.82
N LEU A 161 16.24 -5.17 -4.51
CA LEU A 161 15.93 -5.70 -3.18
C LEU A 161 16.16 -7.20 -3.02
N ARG A 162 16.40 -7.92 -4.12
CA ARG A 162 16.50 -9.38 -4.11
C ARG A 162 17.57 -9.86 -3.12
N GLY A 163 17.14 -10.73 -2.21
CA GLY A 163 18.03 -11.35 -1.20
C GLY A 163 18.23 -10.50 0.05
N LEU A 164 17.77 -9.25 0.06
CA LEU A 164 17.76 -8.40 1.24
C LEU A 164 16.59 -8.71 2.16
N TRP A 165 16.66 -8.23 3.38
CA TRP A 165 15.59 -8.34 4.36
C TRP A 165 14.81 -7.04 4.46
N LEU A 166 13.51 -7.17 4.49
CA LEU A 166 12.57 -6.07 4.76
C LEU A 166 11.99 -6.26 6.16
N ALA A 167 12.00 -5.20 6.96
CA ALA A 167 11.20 -5.11 8.18
C ALA A 167 10.18 -3.99 8.00
N VAL A 168 8.90 -4.29 8.24
CA VAL A 168 7.81 -3.31 8.32
C VAL A 168 7.41 -3.17 9.77
N VAL A 169 7.42 -1.95 10.29
CA VAL A 169 7.10 -1.64 11.69
C VAL A 169 6.01 -0.56 11.73
N LYS A 170 4.92 -0.80 12.47
CA LYS A 170 3.86 0.17 12.67
C LYS A 170 3.58 0.37 14.16
N PRO A 171 3.62 1.62 14.68
CA PRO A 171 3.15 1.91 16.03
C PRO A 171 1.64 1.70 16.12
N MET A 172 1.17 0.86 17.05
CA MET A 172 -0.25 0.45 17.12
C MET A 172 -1.18 1.61 17.50
N ASN A 173 -0.70 2.51 18.34
CA ASN A 173 -1.49 3.64 18.86
C ASN A 173 -1.36 4.94 18.04
N GLU A 174 -0.65 4.89 16.90
CA GLU A 174 -0.46 6.02 16.01
C GLU A 174 -1.16 5.78 14.67
N GLY A 175 -1.94 6.74 14.24
CA GLY A 175 -2.58 6.76 12.94
C GLY A 175 -2.36 8.11 12.27
N VAL A 176 -2.05 8.12 10.99
CA VAL A 176 -1.91 9.33 10.19
C VAL A 176 -2.95 9.31 9.08
N SER A 177 -3.79 10.33 9.03
CA SER A 177 -4.72 10.46 7.91
C SER A 177 -4.00 11.02 6.67
N THR A 178 -4.44 10.61 5.49
CA THR A 178 -3.92 11.17 4.23
C THR A 178 -4.09 12.69 4.18
N ALA A 179 -5.20 13.21 4.69
CA ALA A 179 -5.46 14.66 4.75
C ALA A 179 -4.43 15.39 5.63
N GLU A 180 -4.07 14.82 6.77
CA GLU A 180 -3.04 15.35 7.66
C GLU A 180 -1.67 15.36 6.97
N ALA A 181 -1.28 14.26 6.33
CA ALA A 181 0.00 14.16 5.62
C ALA A 181 0.13 15.24 4.54
N TYR A 182 -0.88 15.41 3.70
CA TYR A 182 -0.90 16.45 2.67
C TYR A 182 -1.02 17.88 3.22
N GLY A 183 -1.64 18.05 4.39
CA GLY A 183 -1.85 19.37 5.01
C GLY A 183 -0.58 20.10 5.44
N GLY A 184 0.49 19.36 5.71
CA GLY A 184 1.75 19.93 6.19
C GLY A 184 2.89 19.91 5.17
N VAL A 185 2.66 19.42 3.95
CA VAL A 185 3.71 19.31 2.94
C VAL A 185 3.82 20.58 2.08
N THR A 186 5.04 20.94 1.75
CA THR A 186 5.33 21.97 0.73
C THR A 186 5.85 21.29 -0.53
N PRO A 187 5.10 21.33 -1.64
CA PRO A 187 5.53 20.73 -2.90
C PRO A 187 6.87 21.28 -3.39
N ARG A 188 7.72 20.39 -3.92
CA ARG A 188 9.02 20.77 -4.49
C ARG A 188 9.41 19.83 -5.62
N LEU A 189 10.16 20.32 -6.58
CA LEU A 189 10.79 19.48 -7.60
C LEU A 189 12.13 18.98 -7.05
N PRO A 190 12.36 17.65 -7.00
CA PRO A 190 13.64 17.10 -6.60
C PRO A 190 14.71 17.38 -7.67
N GLU A 191 15.97 17.50 -7.27
CA GLU A 191 17.10 17.66 -8.21
C GLU A 191 17.31 16.41 -9.07
N ARG A 192 17.02 15.23 -8.51
CA ARG A 192 17.13 13.92 -9.17
C ARG A 192 15.84 13.15 -8.97
N GLY A 193 15.36 12.46 -10.02
CA GLY A 193 14.15 11.61 -9.96
C GLY A 193 14.42 10.30 -9.22
N LEU A 194 13.35 9.68 -8.72
CA LEU A 194 13.45 8.40 -8.01
C LEU A 194 13.98 7.27 -8.89
N GLU A 195 13.70 7.29 -10.19
CA GLU A 195 14.20 6.30 -11.16
C GLU A 195 15.73 6.30 -11.25
N GLU A 196 16.35 7.49 -11.22
CA GLU A 196 17.79 7.63 -11.17
C GLU A 196 18.35 7.19 -9.81
N LEU A 197 17.73 7.64 -8.72
CA LEU A 197 18.21 7.38 -7.36
C LEU A 197 18.14 5.91 -6.98
N VAL A 198 17.05 5.20 -7.36
CA VAL A 198 16.85 3.79 -7.03
C VAL A 198 17.86 2.87 -7.73
N SER A 199 18.43 3.31 -8.86
CA SER A 199 19.48 2.58 -9.57
C SER A 199 20.87 2.67 -8.91
N THR A 200 21.02 3.55 -7.90
CA THR A 200 22.26 3.66 -7.12
C THR A 200 22.33 2.57 -6.02
N PRO A 201 23.52 2.27 -5.47
CA PRO A 201 23.62 1.37 -4.33
C PRO A 201 22.71 1.80 -3.17
N ILE A 202 22.03 0.85 -2.52
CA ILE A 202 21.05 1.13 -1.44
C ILE A 202 21.66 1.96 -0.31
N SER A 203 22.98 1.77 -0.02
CA SER A 203 23.69 2.57 0.96
C SER A 203 23.71 4.08 0.66
N LYS A 204 23.39 4.48 -0.59
CA LYS A 204 23.27 5.87 -1.03
C LYS A 204 21.84 6.41 -0.99
N TRP A 205 20.83 5.55 -0.83
CA TRP A 205 19.43 5.98 -0.86
C TRP A 205 19.10 6.97 0.25
N ARG A 206 19.70 6.81 1.43
CA ARG A 206 19.50 7.73 2.56
C ARG A 206 19.80 9.20 2.22
N GLU A 207 20.67 9.44 1.24
CA GLU A 207 21.13 10.79 0.85
C GLU A 207 20.13 11.49 -0.08
N GLY A 208 19.27 10.74 -0.80
CA GLY A 208 18.42 11.33 -1.84
C GLY A 208 16.99 10.80 -1.93
N ILE A 209 16.74 9.57 -1.50
CA ILE A 209 15.39 8.98 -1.51
C ILE A 209 14.70 9.32 -0.19
N VAL A 210 13.72 10.21 -0.24
CA VAL A 210 12.99 10.70 0.94
C VAL A 210 11.49 10.52 0.77
N ASN A 211 10.76 10.56 1.88
CA ASN A 211 9.32 10.72 1.86
C ASN A 211 9.00 12.14 2.34
N ASP A 212 8.44 12.98 1.47
CA ASP A 212 8.19 14.40 1.73
C ASP A 212 7.17 14.64 2.87
N PHE A 213 6.43 13.63 3.30
CA PHE A 213 5.56 13.73 4.47
C PHE A 213 6.31 13.62 5.81
N GLU A 214 7.49 12.96 5.84
CA GLU A 214 8.21 12.67 7.09
C GLU A 214 8.50 13.91 7.94
N PRO A 215 8.99 15.05 7.42
CA PRO A 215 9.34 16.19 8.26
C PRO A 215 8.16 16.73 9.06
N HIS A 216 6.97 16.76 8.44
CA HIS A 216 5.74 17.22 9.08
C HIS A 216 5.19 16.16 10.05
N ILE A 217 5.07 14.92 9.60
CA ILE A 217 4.53 13.82 10.38
C ILE A 217 5.40 13.51 11.60
N PHE A 218 6.71 13.48 11.46
CA PHE A 218 7.62 13.23 12.59
C PHE A 218 7.56 14.32 13.67
N LYS A 219 7.27 15.55 13.28
CA LYS A 219 7.04 16.64 14.23
C LYS A 219 5.74 16.46 15.01
N ALA A 220 4.67 16.01 14.34
CA ALA A 220 3.35 15.79 14.96
C ALA A 220 3.29 14.46 15.74
N HIS A 221 4.02 13.45 15.28
CA HIS A 221 4.04 12.08 15.80
C HIS A 221 5.47 11.63 16.09
N PRO A 222 6.10 12.05 17.19
CA PRO A 222 7.51 11.73 17.51
C PRO A 222 7.81 10.23 17.56
N ARG A 223 6.83 9.41 17.96
CA ARG A 223 6.98 7.94 18.02
C ARG A 223 7.31 7.33 16.64
N ILE A 224 6.75 7.88 15.56
CA ILE A 224 7.06 7.44 14.20
C ILE A 224 8.54 7.75 13.87
N ALA A 225 9.04 8.93 14.23
CA ALA A 225 10.45 9.28 14.06
C ALA A 225 11.40 8.38 14.87
N GLU A 226 11.02 8.04 16.12
CA GLU A 226 11.79 7.12 16.97
C GLU A 226 11.93 5.73 16.34
N ILE A 227 10.84 5.21 15.71
CA ILE A 227 10.89 3.92 15.01
C ILE A 227 11.86 3.99 13.82
N LYS A 228 11.88 5.10 13.05
CA LYS A 228 12.86 5.27 11.97
C LYS A 228 14.30 5.25 12.50
N ALA A 229 14.56 5.94 13.60
CA ALA A 229 15.87 5.92 14.24
C ALA A 229 16.24 4.51 14.72
N MET A 230 15.30 3.82 15.38
CA MET A 230 15.49 2.42 15.82
C MET A 230 15.81 1.47 14.66
N LEU A 231 15.16 1.61 13.49
CA LEU A 231 15.47 0.81 12.31
C LEU A 231 16.94 0.99 11.87
N TYR A 232 17.44 2.24 11.87
CA TYR A 232 18.85 2.50 11.58
C TYR A 232 19.78 1.95 12.66
N ASP A 233 19.44 2.09 13.94
CA ASP A 233 20.22 1.55 15.07
C ASP A 233 20.29 0.01 15.04
N LYS A 234 19.27 -0.63 14.45
CA LYS A 234 19.22 -2.07 14.18
C LYS A 234 19.98 -2.50 12.92
N GLY A 235 20.60 -1.57 12.21
CA GLY A 235 21.45 -1.84 11.06
C GLY A 235 20.74 -1.73 9.70
N ALA A 236 19.61 -1.04 9.62
CA ALA A 236 18.98 -0.78 8.31
C ALA A 236 19.93 0.03 7.41
N THR A 237 20.16 -0.46 6.21
CA THR A 237 20.90 0.29 5.17
C THR A 237 20.05 1.47 4.68
N TYR A 238 18.75 1.29 4.64
CA TYR A 238 17.77 2.34 4.31
C TYR A 238 16.50 2.14 5.12
N ALA A 239 15.89 3.24 5.61
CA ALA A 239 14.60 3.22 6.27
C ALA A 239 13.77 4.46 5.93
N ALA A 240 12.47 4.27 5.73
CA ALA A 240 11.53 5.35 5.41
C ALA A 240 10.10 5.03 5.89
N MET A 241 9.28 6.07 5.95
CA MET A 241 7.84 5.91 6.15
C MET A 241 7.19 5.49 4.83
N SER A 242 6.25 4.55 4.88
CA SER A 242 5.48 4.11 3.71
C SER A 242 4.25 5.00 3.51
N GLY A 243 4.12 5.58 2.31
CA GLY A 243 2.98 6.44 1.98
C GLY A 243 2.80 7.59 2.96
N SER A 244 1.57 7.83 3.41
CA SER A 244 1.25 8.83 4.43
C SER A 244 1.58 8.40 5.86
N GLY A 245 2.06 7.17 6.06
CA GLY A 245 2.30 6.58 7.38
C GLY A 245 1.04 5.90 7.92
N SER A 246 1.10 5.41 9.15
CA SER A 246 2.17 5.53 10.16
C SER A 246 3.22 4.41 10.10
N ALA A 247 3.12 3.42 9.18
CA ALA A 247 4.12 2.37 9.06
C ALA A 247 5.43 2.89 8.46
N LEU A 248 6.52 2.36 9.00
CA LEU A 248 7.85 2.53 8.48
C LEU A 248 8.37 1.19 7.98
N PHE A 249 9.37 1.24 7.13
CA PHE A 249 10.10 0.04 6.74
C PHE A 249 11.61 0.30 6.78
N GLY A 250 12.36 -0.79 6.99
CA GLY A 250 13.81 -0.82 6.89
C GLY A 250 14.27 -1.92 5.95
N ILE A 251 15.33 -1.66 5.19
CA ILE A 251 15.99 -2.62 4.31
C ILE A 251 17.34 -2.98 4.94
N PHE A 252 17.61 -4.28 5.04
CA PHE A 252 18.77 -4.83 5.74
C PHE A 252 19.51 -5.86 4.89
N GLU A 253 20.82 -5.96 5.04
CA GLU A 253 21.63 -7.00 4.40
C GLU A 253 21.45 -8.35 5.10
N GLU A 254 21.28 -8.33 6.43
CA GLU A 254 21.04 -9.52 7.27
C GLU A 254 19.68 -9.42 7.94
N ARG A 255 19.12 -10.57 8.36
CA ARG A 255 17.84 -10.61 9.06
C ARG A 255 17.91 -9.82 10.36
N PRO A 256 17.14 -8.71 10.50
CA PRO A 256 17.16 -7.93 11.73
C PRO A 256 16.48 -8.65 12.89
N THR A 257 16.88 -8.31 14.11
CA THR A 257 16.16 -8.70 15.33
C THR A 257 15.36 -7.52 15.85
N ILE A 258 14.08 -7.51 15.49
CA ILE A 258 13.09 -6.53 15.95
C ILE A 258 11.93 -7.35 16.51
N THR A 259 11.57 -7.10 17.76
CA THR A 259 10.49 -7.83 18.44
C THR A 259 9.20 -7.06 18.29
N ASP A 260 8.14 -7.80 18.01
CA ASP A 260 6.76 -7.35 18.14
C ASP A 260 6.43 -7.17 19.64
N ASP A 261 5.73 -6.12 19.98
CA ASP A 261 5.27 -5.84 21.34
C ASP A 261 3.85 -5.24 21.30
N ASP A 262 3.27 -4.97 22.45
CA ASP A 262 1.91 -4.42 22.56
C ASP A 262 1.76 -3.04 21.88
N ASP A 263 2.87 -2.33 21.69
CA ASP A 263 2.90 -0.99 21.12
C ASP A 263 3.28 -0.95 19.64
N THR A 264 3.83 -2.04 19.08
CA THR A 264 4.31 -2.08 17.70
C THR A 264 3.95 -3.40 17.00
N PHE A 265 3.40 -3.30 15.80
CA PHE A 265 3.33 -4.41 14.85
C PHE A 265 4.65 -4.51 14.09
N VAL A 266 5.17 -5.73 13.95
CA VAL A 266 6.41 -6.02 13.21
C VAL A 266 6.18 -7.15 12.21
N HIS A 267 6.58 -6.94 10.97
CA HIS A 267 6.67 -8.00 9.96
C HIS A 267 8.07 -8.01 9.34
N ILE A 268 8.68 -9.18 9.22
CA ILE A 268 10.03 -9.34 8.64
C ILE A 268 9.99 -10.43 7.58
N GLU A 269 10.44 -10.10 6.36
CA GLU A 269 10.54 -11.07 5.26
C GLU A 269 11.83 -10.88 4.47
N GLN A 270 12.22 -11.88 3.70
CA GLN A 270 13.29 -11.77 2.70
C GLN A 270 12.66 -11.45 1.33
N MET A 271 13.22 -10.44 0.64
CA MET A 271 12.74 -9.95 -0.65
C MET A 271 13.26 -10.79 -1.84
#